data_d3db24c7ac7290396b782e9a7b9a852b
#
_entry.id   d3db24c7ac7290396b782e9a7b9a852b
#
_cell.length_a   1.000
_cell.length_b   1.000
_cell.length_c   1.000
_cell.angle_alpha   90.00
_cell.angle_beta   90.00
_cell.angle_gamma   90.00
#
_symmetry.space_group_name_H-M   'P 1'
#
loop_
_entity.id
_entity.type
_entity.pdbx_description
1 polymer ?
#
loop_
_entity_poly.entity_id
_entity_poly.type
_entity_poly.pdbx_seq_one_letter_code
_entity_poly.pdbx_strand_id
1 'polypeptide(L)'
;MLTERQFTDAAERYLDMVYRIALNWFRNPADAEDAAQNAMLRLWRTDTEFQGEDHLRHWLVRVALNECKRMSQHPWRKRTVPLSECPEPVFSDPARQTLYQEVMELPAKYRVPLYLYYYEGYKVDEVGELLGLNASTVQTRLARARAKLKIQLEEV
;
A
#
# COMPACT_ATOMS: atom_id res chain seq x y z
N MET A 1 -4.75 16.45 18.57
CA MET A 1 -5.76 15.70 17.76
C MET A 1 -6.25 16.57 16.61
N LEU A 2 -6.58 15.93 15.51
CA LEU A 2 -7.23 16.62 14.40
C LEU A 2 -8.65 17.06 14.79
N THR A 3 -9.08 18.21 14.28
CA THR A 3 -10.49 18.57 14.37
C THR A 3 -11.31 17.63 13.48
N GLU A 4 -12.61 17.59 13.69
CA GLU A 4 -13.51 16.80 12.86
C GLU A 4 -13.37 17.16 11.39
N ARG A 5 -13.28 18.45 11.07
CA ARG A 5 -13.11 18.91 9.69
C ARG A 5 -11.75 18.48 9.10
N GLN A 6 -10.68 18.61 9.87
CA GLN A 6 -9.37 18.18 9.42
C GLN A 6 -9.34 16.67 9.17
N PHE A 7 -9.97 15.90 10.04
CA PHE A 7 -10.08 14.46 9.86
C PHE A 7 -10.87 14.12 8.60
N THR A 8 -12.02 14.75 8.39
CA THR A 8 -12.86 14.50 7.22
C THR A 8 -12.11 14.82 5.93
N ASP A 9 -11.40 15.96 5.89
CA ASP A 9 -10.60 16.34 4.73
C ASP A 9 -9.50 15.31 4.45
N ALA A 10 -8.82 14.85 5.49
CA ALA A 10 -7.77 13.84 5.35
C ALA A 10 -8.35 12.50 4.86
N ALA A 11 -9.47 12.08 5.42
CA ALA A 11 -10.13 10.84 5.01
C ALA A 11 -10.55 10.90 3.54
N GLU A 12 -11.16 11.98 3.10
CA GLU A 12 -11.56 12.15 1.71
C GLU A 12 -10.36 12.11 0.76
N ARG A 13 -9.22 12.62 1.20
CA ARG A 13 -8.02 12.69 0.36
C ARG A 13 -7.26 11.38 0.31
N TYR A 14 -7.20 10.62 1.40
CA TYR A 14 -6.27 9.50 1.56
C TYR A 14 -6.91 8.14 1.76
N LEU A 15 -8.23 8.04 1.97
CA LEU A 15 -8.86 6.73 2.21
C LEU A 15 -8.64 5.77 1.05
N ASP A 16 -8.79 6.24 -0.18
CA ASP A 16 -8.59 5.39 -1.36
C ASP A 16 -7.15 4.90 -1.46
N MET A 17 -6.17 5.75 -1.16
CA MET A 17 -4.77 5.37 -1.14
C MET A 17 -4.52 4.26 -0.12
N VAL A 18 -5.02 4.45 1.09
CA VAL A 18 -4.85 3.46 2.18
C VAL A 18 -5.51 2.14 1.79
N TYR A 19 -6.70 2.19 1.23
CA TYR A 19 -7.39 1.00 0.75
C TYR A 19 -6.60 0.28 -0.36
N ARG A 20 -6.06 1.02 -1.33
CA ARG A 20 -5.27 0.43 -2.42
C ARG A 20 -4.02 -0.27 -1.91
N ILE A 21 -3.33 0.33 -0.95
CA ILE A 21 -2.14 -0.28 -0.32
C ILE A 21 -2.53 -1.60 0.35
N ALA A 22 -3.62 -1.59 1.13
CA ALA A 22 -4.09 -2.77 1.82
C ALA A 22 -4.59 -3.85 0.86
N LEU A 23 -5.27 -3.46 -0.21
CA LEU A 23 -5.73 -4.39 -1.24
C LEU A 23 -4.55 -5.07 -1.95
N ASN A 24 -3.51 -4.29 -2.24
CA ASN A 24 -2.27 -4.86 -2.78
C ASN A 24 -1.63 -5.86 -1.81
N TRP A 25 -1.65 -5.56 -0.53
CA TRP A 25 -1.09 -6.44 0.49
C TRP A 25 -1.86 -7.76 0.60
N PHE A 26 -3.17 -7.68 0.78
CA PHE A 26 -4.01 -8.84 1.11
C PHE A 26 -4.55 -9.57 -0.10
N ARG A 27 -4.81 -8.86 -1.20
CA ARG A 27 -5.59 -9.37 -2.32
C ARG A 27 -6.93 -9.95 -1.84
N ASN A 28 -7.55 -9.21 -0.92
CA ASN A 28 -8.83 -9.56 -0.30
C ASN A 28 -9.54 -8.25 0.07
N PRO A 29 -10.66 -7.91 -0.61
CA PRO A 29 -11.34 -6.63 -0.35
C PRO A 29 -11.83 -6.45 1.08
N ALA A 30 -12.33 -7.51 1.72
CA ALA A 30 -12.83 -7.42 3.10
C ALA A 30 -11.70 -7.07 4.07
N ASP A 31 -10.55 -7.74 3.94
CA ASP A 31 -9.39 -7.44 4.78
C ASP A 31 -8.83 -6.06 4.49
N ALA A 32 -8.83 -5.64 3.22
CA ALA A 32 -8.37 -4.31 2.84
C ALA A 32 -9.26 -3.22 3.46
N GLU A 33 -10.56 -3.42 3.46
CA GLU A 33 -11.50 -2.49 4.11
C GLU A 33 -11.27 -2.41 5.61
N ASP A 34 -11.06 -3.55 6.26
CA ASP A 34 -10.76 -3.59 7.69
C ASP A 34 -9.48 -2.82 8.02
N ALA A 35 -8.42 -3.04 7.25
CA ALA A 35 -7.15 -2.34 7.44
C ALA A 35 -7.32 -0.84 7.24
N ALA A 36 -8.06 -0.44 6.20
CA ALA A 36 -8.31 0.98 5.93
C ALA A 36 -9.09 1.65 7.05
N GLN A 37 -10.13 0.99 7.56
CA GLN A 37 -10.91 1.51 8.68
C GLN A 37 -10.04 1.64 9.94
N ASN A 38 -9.21 0.64 10.22
CA ASN A 38 -8.31 0.69 11.38
C ASN A 38 -7.31 1.84 11.26
N ALA A 39 -6.77 2.07 10.08
CA ALA A 39 -5.87 3.20 9.83
C ALA A 39 -6.58 4.54 10.09
N MET A 40 -7.81 4.68 9.62
CA MET A 40 -8.60 5.90 9.85
C MET A 40 -8.95 6.10 11.33
N LEU A 41 -9.24 5.02 12.06
CA LEU A 41 -9.46 5.11 13.51
C LEU A 41 -8.21 5.58 14.23
N ARG A 42 -7.04 5.12 13.81
CA ARG A 42 -5.77 5.59 14.39
C ARG A 42 -5.54 7.06 14.08
N LEU A 43 -5.87 7.50 12.89
CA LEU A 43 -5.79 8.93 12.53
C LEU A 43 -6.72 9.76 13.42
N TRP A 44 -7.93 9.29 13.65
CA TRP A 44 -8.89 9.99 14.51
C TRP A 44 -8.40 10.13 15.95
N ARG A 45 -7.64 9.15 16.44
CA ARG A 45 -7.21 9.07 17.84
C ARG A 45 -5.81 9.59 18.10
N THR A 46 -5.02 9.86 17.06
CA THR A 46 -3.63 10.28 17.26
C THR A 46 -3.54 11.70 17.81
N ASP A 47 -2.55 11.91 18.65
CA ASP A 47 -2.19 13.24 19.13
C ASP A 47 -1.06 13.86 18.29
N THR A 48 -0.65 13.19 17.24
CA THR A 48 0.42 13.66 16.38
C THR A 48 0.07 15.01 15.75
N GLU A 49 0.99 15.95 15.83
CA GLU A 49 0.89 17.22 15.11
C GLU A 49 1.60 17.05 13.78
N PHE A 50 0.82 17.08 12.70
CA PHE A 50 1.39 16.88 11.37
C PHE A 50 2.02 18.15 10.84
N GLN A 51 3.23 18.03 10.29
CA GLN A 51 4.03 19.16 9.81
C GLN A 51 3.76 19.47 8.34
N GLY A 52 2.66 18.99 7.80
CA GLY A 52 2.26 19.23 6.42
C GLY A 52 1.70 17.97 5.78
N GLU A 53 1.34 18.09 4.50
CA GLU A 53 0.69 17.00 3.77
C GLU A 53 1.60 15.78 3.59
N ASP A 54 2.89 15.99 3.31
CA ASP A 54 3.81 14.87 3.14
C ASP A 54 3.98 14.07 4.41
N HIS A 55 4.03 14.75 5.55
CA HIS A 55 4.12 14.10 6.86
C HIS A 55 2.85 13.27 7.12
N LEU A 56 1.69 13.84 6.89
CA LEU A 56 0.40 13.16 7.07
C LEU A 56 0.29 11.95 6.15
N ARG A 57 0.60 12.10 4.87
CA ARG A 57 0.54 11.03 3.89
C ARG A 57 1.46 9.87 4.29
N HIS A 58 2.71 10.18 4.61
CA HIS A 58 3.68 9.16 5.00
C HIS A 58 3.27 8.44 6.29
N TRP A 59 2.75 9.19 7.25
CA TRP A 59 2.24 8.61 8.50
C TRP A 59 1.11 7.61 8.21
N LEU A 60 0.17 7.96 7.34
CA LEU A 60 -0.94 7.07 6.97
C LEU A 60 -0.45 5.82 6.24
N VAL A 61 0.52 5.95 5.34
CA VAL A 61 1.10 4.79 4.66
C VAL A 61 1.75 3.84 5.67
N ARG A 62 2.52 4.39 6.60
CA ARG A 62 3.16 3.61 7.65
C ARG A 62 2.13 2.89 8.53
N VAL A 63 1.10 3.60 8.95
CA VAL A 63 0.03 3.03 9.79
C VAL A 63 -0.72 1.93 9.02
N ALA A 64 -1.05 2.18 7.75
CA ALA A 64 -1.71 1.18 6.92
C ALA A 64 -0.89 -0.10 6.81
N LEU A 65 0.41 0.02 6.55
CA LEU A 65 1.30 -1.15 6.45
C LEU A 65 1.44 -1.86 7.78
N ASN A 66 1.52 -1.12 8.88
CA ASN A 66 1.57 -1.72 10.22
C ASN A 66 0.30 -2.49 10.55
N GLU A 67 -0.87 -1.97 10.16
CA GLU A 67 -2.13 -2.68 10.31
C GLU A 67 -2.17 -3.94 9.46
N CYS A 68 -1.69 -3.87 8.23
CA CYS A 68 -1.60 -5.04 7.36
C CYS A 68 -0.72 -6.13 7.97
N LYS A 69 0.45 -5.75 8.51
CA LYS A 69 1.36 -6.68 9.18
C LYS A 69 0.69 -7.32 10.39
N ARG A 70 0.04 -6.52 11.22
CA ARG A 70 -0.66 -7.01 12.41
C ARG A 70 -1.75 -8.00 12.06
N MET A 71 -2.59 -7.66 11.09
CA MET A 71 -3.70 -8.52 10.66
C MET A 71 -3.20 -9.84 10.04
N SER A 72 -2.07 -9.79 9.33
CA SER A 72 -1.48 -10.97 8.69
C SER A 72 -0.99 -12.01 9.68
N GLN A 73 -0.82 -11.65 10.96
CA GLN A 73 -0.42 -12.60 12.00
C GLN A 73 -1.57 -13.50 12.45
N HIS A 74 -2.81 -13.18 12.08
CA HIS A 74 -3.97 -14.00 12.42
C HIS A 74 -4.19 -15.06 11.35
N PRO A 75 -4.20 -16.38 11.72
CA PRO A 75 -4.28 -17.45 10.74
C PRO A 75 -5.49 -17.40 9.82
N TRP A 76 -6.63 -16.96 10.32
CA TRP A 76 -7.87 -16.89 9.52
C TRP A 76 -7.86 -15.79 8.45
N ARG A 77 -6.87 -14.90 8.48
CA ARG A 77 -6.81 -13.78 7.54
C ARG A 77 -5.80 -13.99 6.39
N LYS A 78 -5.35 -15.25 6.19
CA LYS A 78 -4.31 -15.53 5.18
C LYS A 78 -4.87 -15.86 3.80
N ARG A 79 -6.16 -15.70 3.58
CA ARG A 79 -6.77 -16.05 2.31
C ARG A 79 -6.74 -14.91 1.32
N THR A 80 -6.20 -15.17 0.14
CA THR A 80 -6.44 -14.32 -1.02
C THR A 80 -7.72 -14.77 -1.71
N VAL A 81 -8.37 -13.85 -2.42
CA VAL A 81 -9.51 -14.18 -3.26
C VAL A 81 -9.12 -14.08 -4.72
N PRO A 82 -9.89 -14.69 -5.64
CA PRO A 82 -9.61 -14.53 -7.07
C PRO A 82 -9.61 -13.06 -7.48
N LEU A 83 -8.76 -12.72 -8.44
CA LEU A 83 -8.64 -11.34 -8.92
C LEU A 83 -9.95 -10.78 -9.45
N SER A 84 -10.80 -11.64 -10.01
CA SER A 84 -12.13 -11.25 -10.49
C SER A 84 -13.05 -10.72 -9.39
N GLU A 85 -12.77 -11.06 -8.13
CA GLU A 85 -13.52 -10.58 -6.97
C GLU A 85 -12.91 -9.34 -6.33
N CYS A 86 -11.77 -8.89 -6.83
CA CYS A 86 -11.11 -7.68 -6.34
C CYS A 86 -11.48 -6.50 -7.24
N PRO A 87 -11.95 -5.38 -6.67
CA PRO A 87 -12.18 -4.19 -7.47
C PRO A 87 -10.85 -3.69 -8.04
N GLU A 88 -10.86 -3.25 -9.28
CA GLU A 88 -9.68 -2.68 -9.90
C GLU A 88 -9.68 -1.17 -9.68
N PRO A 89 -8.67 -0.63 -8.99
CA PRO A 89 -8.57 0.81 -8.82
C PRO A 89 -8.37 1.53 -10.15
N VAL A 90 -8.74 2.80 -10.20
CA VAL A 90 -8.52 3.65 -11.36
C VAL A 90 -7.27 4.48 -11.13
N PHE A 91 -6.34 4.41 -12.06
CA PHE A 91 -5.10 5.19 -12.02
C PHE A 91 -5.10 6.21 -13.15
N SER A 92 -4.52 7.38 -12.90
CA SER A 92 -4.40 8.42 -13.92
C SER A 92 -3.39 8.07 -15.01
N ASP A 93 -2.38 7.26 -14.68
CA ASP A 93 -1.36 6.83 -15.63
C ASP A 93 -1.81 5.57 -16.36
N PRO A 94 -1.98 5.61 -17.71
CA PRO A 94 -2.40 4.43 -18.46
C PRO A 94 -1.45 3.24 -18.32
N ALA A 95 -0.15 3.47 -18.17
CA ALA A 95 0.82 2.39 -17.98
C ALA A 95 0.59 1.65 -16.68
N ARG A 96 0.33 2.40 -15.59
CA ARG A 96 0.01 1.79 -14.30
C ARG A 96 -1.29 1.01 -14.35
N GLN A 97 -2.30 1.53 -15.04
CA GLN A 97 -3.59 0.84 -15.19
C GLN A 97 -3.41 -0.48 -15.93
N THR A 98 -2.64 -0.48 -17.01
CA THR A 98 -2.40 -1.67 -17.85
C THR A 98 -1.67 -2.76 -17.07
N LEU A 99 -0.71 -2.39 -16.22
CA LEU A 99 0.10 -3.34 -15.47
C LEU A 99 -0.57 -3.88 -14.21
N TYR A 100 -1.63 -3.26 -13.77
CA TYR A 100 -2.16 -3.52 -12.43
C TYR A 100 -2.50 -4.99 -12.17
N GLN A 101 -3.18 -5.64 -13.12
CA GLN A 101 -3.58 -7.04 -12.95
C GLN A 101 -2.37 -7.96 -12.87
N GLU A 102 -1.36 -7.74 -13.72
CA GLU A 102 -0.14 -8.54 -13.69
C GLU A 102 0.61 -8.37 -12.37
N VAL A 103 0.66 -7.14 -11.86
CA VAL A 103 1.27 -6.86 -10.55
C VAL A 103 0.54 -7.60 -9.45
N MET A 104 -0.79 -7.59 -9.50
CA MET A 104 -1.61 -8.25 -8.47
C MET A 104 -1.47 -9.78 -8.48
N GLU A 105 -1.01 -10.37 -9.56
CA GLU A 105 -0.76 -11.81 -9.64
C GLU A 105 0.62 -12.22 -9.11
N LEU A 106 1.51 -11.27 -8.86
CA LEU A 106 2.82 -11.57 -8.28
C LEU A 106 2.68 -12.08 -6.84
N PRO A 107 3.61 -12.95 -6.39
CA PRO A 107 3.72 -13.25 -4.97
C PRO A 107 3.90 -12.00 -4.13
N ALA A 108 3.33 -11.98 -2.92
CA ALA A 108 3.31 -10.80 -2.08
C ALA A 108 4.68 -10.19 -1.83
N LYS A 109 5.72 -11.01 -1.68
CA LYS A 109 7.09 -10.52 -1.43
C LYS A 109 7.64 -9.65 -2.57
N TYR A 110 7.12 -9.82 -3.79
CA TYR A 110 7.49 -8.99 -4.94
C TYR A 110 6.45 -7.91 -5.20
N ARG A 111 5.18 -8.25 -5.05
CA ARG A 111 4.05 -7.35 -5.32
C ARG A 111 4.07 -6.13 -4.43
N VAL A 112 4.25 -6.30 -3.12
CA VAL A 112 4.16 -5.20 -2.16
C VAL A 112 5.29 -4.18 -2.37
N PRO A 113 6.57 -4.58 -2.43
CA PRO A 113 7.63 -3.60 -2.70
C PRO A 113 7.46 -2.90 -4.04
N LEU A 114 7.07 -3.63 -5.08
CA LEU A 114 6.87 -3.05 -6.41
C LEU A 114 5.74 -2.03 -6.40
N TYR A 115 4.64 -2.31 -5.71
CA TYR A 115 3.52 -1.39 -5.61
C TYR A 115 3.93 -0.08 -4.93
N LEU A 116 4.63 -0.18 -3.81
CA LEU A 116 5.09 1.02 -3.08
C LEU A 116 6.06 1.85 -3.93
N TYR A 117 6.95 1.19 -4.65
CA TYR A 117 7.92 1.87 -5.49
C TYR A 117 7.28 2.49 -6.73
N TYR A 118 6.56 1.70 -7.50
CA TYR A 118 6.06 2.11 -8.81
C TYR A 118 4.74 2.89 -8.75
N TYR A 119 3.83 2.51 -7.85
CA TYR A 119 2.50 3.13 -7.77
C TYR A 119 2.44 4.26 -6.75
N GLU A 120 3.10 4.12 -5.60
CA GLU A 120 3.06 5.15 -4.56
C GLU A 120 4.27 6.08 -4.58
N GLY A 121 5.26 5.82 -5.43
CA GLY A 121 6.36 6.73 -5.66
C GLY A 121 7.47 6.74 -4.60
N TYR A 122 7.55 5.70 -3.79
CA TYR A 122 8.60 5.62 -2.77
C TYR A 122 9.94 5.18 -3.37
N LYS A 123 11.02 5.72 -2.81
CA LYS A 123 12.38 5.31 -3.17
C LYS A 123 12.71 3.98 -2.52
N VAL A 124 13.74 3.30 -3.04
CA VAL A 124 14.15 1.98 -2.55
C VAL A 124 14.42 1.96 -1.05
N ASP A 125 15.14 2.95 -0.53
CA ASP A 125 15.43 3.03 0.90
C ASP A 125 14.18 3.31 1.74
N GLU A 126 13.25 4.10 1.21
CA GLU A 126 11.96 4.36 1.87
C GLU A 126 11.08 3.11 1.91
N VAL A 127 11.05 2.35 0.82
CA VAL A 127 10.33 1.07 0.78
C VAL A 127 10.91 0.11 1.83
N GLY A 128 12.23 0.05 1.91
CA GLY A 128 12.91 -0.77 2.91
C GLY A 128 12.54 -0.38 4.33
N GLU A 129 12.53 0.90 4.62
CA GLU A 129 12.13 1.41 5.94
C GLU A 129 10.68 1.02 6.27
N LEU A 130 9.77 1.21 5.32
CA LEU A 130 8.36 0.89 5.52
C LEU A 130 8.12 -0.62 5.73
N LEU A 131 8.87 -1.47 5.05
CA LEU A 131 8.68 -2.92 5.11
C LEU A 131 9.62 -3.63 6.08
N GLY A 132 10.56 -2.91 6.68
CA GLY A 132 11.54 -3.53 7.56
C GLY A 132 12.58 -4.35 6.82
N LEU A 133 12.95 -3.93 5.60
CA LEU A 133 13.92 -4.61 4.73
C LEU A 133 15.09 -3.67 4.45
N ASN A 134 16.28 -4.25 4.23
CA ASN A 134 17.40 -3.42 3.77
C ASN A 134 17.27 -3.09 2.27
N ALA A 135 17.96 -2.06 1.83
CA ALA A 135 17.85 -1.57 0.46
C ALA A 135 18.23 -2.63 -0.58
N SER A 136 19.24 -3.44 -0.30
CA SER A 136 19.67 -4.48 -1.25
C SER A 136 18.58 -5.56 -1.43
N THR A 137 17.87 -5.91 -0.38
CA THR A 137 16.75 -6.85 -0.46
C THR A 137 15.62 -6.25 -1.31
N VAL A 138 15.31 -4.96 -1.10
CA VAL A 138 14.29 -4.28 -1.91
C VAL A 138 14.71 -4.28 -3.38
N GLN A 139 15.94 -3.92 -3.69
CA GLN A 139 16.44 -3.91 -5.07
C GLN A 139 16.35 -5.30 -5.72
N THR A 140 16.71 -6.35 -4.99
CA THR A 140 16.61 -7.72 -5.50
C THR A 140 15.16 -8.10 -5.78
N ARG A 141 14.26 -7.76 -4.88
CA ARG A 141 12.82 -8.05 -5.06
C ARG A 141 12.22 -7.29 -6.23
N LEU A 142 12.59 -6.03 -6.40
CA LEU A 142 12.16 -5.24 -7.55
C LEU A 142 12.67 -5.82 -8.86
N ALA A 143 13.94 -6.24 -8.91
CA ALA A 143 14.51 -6.85 -10.10
C ALA A 143 13.80 -8.15 -10.46
N ARG A 144 13.51 -8.99 -9.47
CA ARG A 144 12.78 -10.23 -9.69
C ARG A 144 11.34 -10.00 -10.10
N ALA A 145 10.69 -8.97 -9.54
CA ALA A 145 9.35 -8.58 -9.94
C ALA A 145 9.32 -8.20 -11.42
N ARG A 146 10.26 -7.36 -11.87
CA ARG A 146 10.38 -6.96 -13.28
C ARG A 146 10.58 -8.17 -14.18
N ALA A 147 11.45 -9.08 -13.79
CA ALA A 147 11.69 -10.30 -14.57
C ALA A 147 10.44 -11.15 -14.70
N LYS A 148 9.67 -11.29 -13.62
CA LYS A 148 8.42 -12.06 -13.64
C LYS A 148 7.35 -11.40 -14.51
N LEU A 149 7.30 -10.08 -14.56
CA LEU A 149 6.37 -9.35 -15.41
C LEU A 149 6.80 -9.39 -16.87
N LYS A 150 8.03 -9.81 -17.17
CA LYS A 150 8.60 -9.85 -18.53
C LYS A 150 8.56 -8.50 -19.23
N ILE A 151 8.63 -7.43 -18.47
CA ILE A 151 8.69 -6.07 -18.97
C ILE A 151 9.78 -5.32 -18.24
N GLN A 152 10.31 -4.28 -18.88
CA GLN A 152 11.20 -3.35 -18.23
C GLN A 152 10.39 -2.15 -17.74
N LEU A 153 10.31 -1.99 -16.42
CA LEU A 153 9.79 -0.78 -15.84
C LEU A 153 10.91 0.24 -15.79
N GLU A 154 10.61 1.47 -16.16
CA GLU A 154 11.59 2.54 -16.06
C GLU A 154 11.94 2.77 -14.59
N GLU A 155 13.23 2.95 -14.32
CA GLU A 155 13.68 3.35 -13.00
C GLU A 155 13.34 4.83 -12.79
N VAL A 156 12.73 5.10 -11.66
CA VAL A 156 12.33 6.45 -11.30
C VAL A 156 13.37 7.11 -10.41
#